data_8af51a2cb531dcad9f4ff978f5bba55c
#
_entry.id   8af51a2cb531dcad9f4ff978f5bba55c
#
_cell.length_a   1.000
_cell.length_b   1.000
_cell.length_c   1.000
_cell.angle_alpha   90.00
_cell.angle_beta   90.00
_cell.angle_gamma   90.00
#
_symmetry.space_group_name_H-M   'P 1'
#
loop_
_entity.id
_entity.type
_entity.pdbx_description
1 polymer ?
#
loop_
_entity_poly.entity_id
_entity_poly.type
_entity_poly.pdbx_seq_one_letter_code
_entity_poly.pdbx_strand_id
1 'polypeptide(L)'
;MELKISRVTKQFSAKIAVDKVSLEMKPGVYGLLGANGAGKTTLLRMICGVLSPDSGEISLDRFSVKEEEYRNCLGYLPQEFGYYPNFTAWDFMMYMAALKGIPRNRARVRIEKLLEAVNLKGSEKKKIAVFSGGMKQRLGIAQALLNNPKLLVLDEPTAGLDPKERVKFRNMISRLGQDRIVILSTHIVSDIEYIADEILLMKEGSILQKGSLQEILEPIQGKVWECKVNPARESQILEQYAVVNMREDTEGVFLRVVGEQSPSADAVSVEATLEDLYLYYFKGEGGE
;
A
#
# COMPACT_ATOMS: atom_id res chain seq x y z
N MET A 1 16.86 5.30 13.28
CA MET A 1 16.50 5.19 11.86
C MET A 1 15.23 5.98 11.65
N GLU A 2 15.26 6.92 10.71
CA GLU A 2 14.15 7.81 10.42
C GLU A 2 14.16 8.19 8.93
N LEU A 3 13.03 8.06 8.26
CA LEU A 3 12.80 8.62 6.93
C LEU A 3 12.14 9.97 7.10
N LYS A 4 12.74 11.00 6.53
CA LYS A 4 12.23 12.36 6.55
C LYS A 4 11.93 12.85 5.15
N ILE A 5 10.72 13.35 4.96
CA ILE A 5 10.22 13.98 3.74
C ILE A 5 9.85 15.41 4.12
N SER A 6 10.44 16.42 3.47
CA SER A 6 10.30 17.82 3.83
C SER A 6 9.78 18.62 2.65
N ARG A 7 8.50 19.01 2.69
CA ARG A 7 7.81 19.88 1.73
C ARG A 7 8.03 19.46 0.26
N VAL A 8 7.94 18.16 0.00
CA VAL A 8 8.18 17.60 -1.34
C VAL A 8 7.03 17.91 -2.25
N THR A 9 7.34 18.47 -3.43
CA THR A 9 6.37 18.80 -4.48
C THR A 9 6.79 18.19 -5.80
N LYS A 10 5.82 17.67 -6.55
CA LYS A 10 6.01 17.21 -7.94
C LYS A 10 4.85 17.64 -8.81
N GLN A 11 5.19 18.32 -9.91
CA GLN A 11 4.25 18.78 -10.92
C GLN A 11 4.57 18.11 -12.27
N PHE A 12 3.54 17.71 -12.99
CA PHE A 12 3.62 17.26 -14.38
C PHE A 12 2.74 18.16 -15.23
N SER A 13 3.36 18.95 -16.10
CA SER A 13 2.68 19.96 -16.90
C SER A 13 1.78 20.87 -16.04
N ALA A 14 0.47 20.80 -16.16
CA ALA A 14 -0.48 21.61 -15.38
C ALA A 14 -0.95 20.93 -14.08
N LYS A 15 -0.66 19.62 -13.87
CA LYS A 15 -1.16 18.88 -12.72
C LYS A 15 -0.10 18.75 -11.63
N ILE A 16 -0.41 19.21 -10.42
CA ILE A 16 0.40 18.94 -9.23
C ILE A 16 0.03 17.52 -8.75
N ALA A 17 0.98 16.61 -8.87
CA ALA A 17 0.78 15.21 -8.47
C ALA A 17 1.11 14.95 -7.00
N VAL A 18 2.01 15.75 -6.41
CA VAL A 18 2.34 15.78 -4.99
C VAL A 18 2.56 17.22 -4.58
N ASP A 19 1.87 17.70 -3.55
CA ASP A 19 1.91 19.09 -3.10
C ASP A 19 2.42 19.18 -1.66
N LYS A 20 3.64 19.70 -1.50
CA LYS A 20 4.30 20.07 -0.23
C LYS A 20 4.20 18.99 0.86
N VAL A 21 4.23 17.73 0.49
CA VAL A 21 4.13 16.61 1.44
C VAL A 21 5.32 16.64 2.41
N SER A 22 5.01 16.57 3.72
CA SER A 22 5.98 16.46 4.79
C SER A 22 5.60 15.31 5.70
N LEU A 23 6.54 14.37 5.93
CA LEU A 23 6.33 13.15 6.74
C LEU A 23 7.61 12.80 7.47
N GLU A 24 7.46 12.30 8.68
CA GLU A 24 8.52 11.64 9.45
C GLU A 24 8.06 10.23 9.79
N MET A 25 8.91 9.23 9.50
CA MET A 25 8.61 7.82 9.70
C MET A 25 9.76 7.13 10.43
N LYS A 26 9.42 6.36 11.45
CA LYS A 26 10.33 5.48 12.21
C LYS A 26 10.06 4.02 11.83
N PRO A 27 10.83 3.03 12.33
CA PRO A 27 10.51 1.63 12.08
C PRO A 27 9.05 1.32 12.36
N GLY A 28 8.40 0.66 11.41
CA GLY A 28 6.97 0.34 11.41
C GLY A 28 6.45 0.13 10.00
N VAL A 29 5.20 -0.27 9.88
CA VAL A 29 4.48 -0.47 8.62
C VAL A 29 3.54 0.70 8.37
N TYR A 30 3.72 1.38 7.24
CA TYR A 30 2.94 2.53 6.81
C TYR A 30 2.09 2.16 5.60
N GLY A 31 0.76 2.24 5.75
CA GLY A 31 -0.20 2.02 4.67
C GLY A 31 -0.52 3.34 3.95
N LEU A 32 -0.18 3.47 2.67
CA LEU A 32 -0.52 4.64 1.86
C LEU A 32 -1.83 4.38 1.11
N LEU A 33 -2.90 5.00 1.58
CA LEU A 33 -4.26 4.86 1.07
C LEU A 33 -4.69 6.11 0.30
N GLY A 34 -5.44 5.93 -0.78
CA GLY A 34 -5.99 7.03 -1.59
C GLY A 34 -6.54 6.54 -2.91
N ALA A 35 -7.38 7.34 -3.58
CA ALA A 35 -7.95 7.01 -4.87
C ALA A 35 -6.89 6.91 -5.99
N ASN A 36 -7.29 6.37 -7.14
CA ASN A 36 -6.45 6.38 -8.33
C ASN A 36 -6.17 7.82 -8.75
N GLY A 37 -4.89 8.13 -9.03
CA GLY A 37 -4.48 9.49 -9.34
C GLY A 37 -4.25 10.42 -8.14
N ALA A 38 -4.42 9.96 -6.89
CA ALA A 38 -4.14 10.74 -5.68
C ALA A 38 -2.66 11.13 -5.50
N GLY A 39 -1.73 10.52 -6.26
CA GLY A 39 -0.30 10.82 -6.21
C GLY A 39 0.56 9.75 -5.52
N LYS A 40 -0.02 8.64 -5.05
CA LYS A 40 0.67 7.58 -4.31
C LYS A 40 1.93 7.06 -5.01
N THR A 41 1.79 6.53 -6.22
CA THR A 41 2.93 6.01 -7.00
C THR A 41 3.98 7.09 -7.28
N THR A 42 3.56 8.36 -7.49
CA THR A 42 4.49 9.48 -7.67
C THR A 42 5.31 9.71 -6.40
N LEU A 43 4.66 9.75 -5.24
CA LEU A 43 5.34 9.89 -3.94
C LEU A 43 6.30 8.72 -3.69
N LEU A 44 5.85 7.48 -3.91
CA LEU A 44 6.70 6.30 -3.75
C LEU A 44 7.92 6.31 -4.68
N ARG A 45 7.75 6.71 -5.95
CA ARG A 45 8.87 6.85 -6.89
C ARG A 45 9.87 7.92 -6.47
N MET A 46 9.42 9.01 -5.85
CA MET A 46 10.32 10.02 -5.29
C MET A 46 11.07 9.50 -4.06
N ILE A 47 10.41 8.80 -3.15
CA ILE A 47 11.03 8.12 -2.00
C ILE A 47 12.06 7.09 -2.47
N CYS A 48 11.81 6.41 -3.57
CA CYS A 48 12.75 5.43 -4.15
C CYS A 48 13.89 6.06 -4.95
N GLY A 49 13.90 7.39 -5.14
CA GLY A 49 14.91 8.08 -5.95
C GLY A 49 14.80 7.79 -7.46
N VAL A 50 13.68 7.19 -7.90
CA VAL A 50 13.39 6.93 -9.32
C VAL A 50 12.90 8.22 -10.01
N LEU A 51 12.26 9.09 -9.25
CA LEU A 51 11.76 10.38 -9.70
C LEU A 51 12.31 11.48 -8.79
N SER A 52 12.85 12.55 -9.38
CA SER A 52 13.29 13.71 -8.61
C SER A 52 12.11 14.62 -8.29
N PRO A 53 11.97 15.08 -7.04
CA PRO A 53 11.02 16.15 -6.72
C PRO A 53 11.44 17.47 -7.39
N ASP A 54 10.48 18.34 -7.64
CA ASP A 54 10.73 19.70 -8.16
C ASP A 54 11.14 20.64 -7.02
N SER A 55 10.67 20.39 -5.79
CA SER A 55 11.10 21.08 -4.58
C SER A 55 10.98 20.17 -3.36
N GLY A 56 11.63 20.55 -2.26
CA GLY A 56 11.70 19.78 -1.03
C GLY A 56 12.79 18.72 -1.05
N GLU A 57 12.91 17.96 0.04
CA GLU A 57 13.99 17.02 0.27
C GLU A 57 13.47 15.71 0.87
N ILE A 58 14.17 14.61 0.56
CA ILE A 58 13.93 13.27 1.12
C ILE A 58 15.24 12.74 1.64
N SER A 59 15.27 12.24 2.87
CA SER A 59 16.45 11.65 3.49
C SER A 59 16.10 10.46 4.37
N LEU A 60 17.00 9.50 4.47
CA LEU A 60 16.95 8.39 5.42
C LEU A 60 18.14 8.53 6.38
N ASP A 61 17.86 8.79 7.65
CA ASP A 61 18.86 9.24 8.62
C ASP A 61 19.59 10.50 8.07
N ARG A 62 20.90 10.40 7.83
CA ARG A 62 21.73 11.48 7.27
C ARG A 62 21.88 11.43 5.75
N PHE A 63 21.39 10.38 5.09
CA PHE A 63 21.61 10.17 3.66
C PHE A 63 20.47 10.77 2.84
N SER A 64 20.81 11.65 1.91
CA SER A 64 19.85 12.17 0.93
C SER A 64 19.47 11.09 -0.09
N VAL A 65 18.23 11.15 -0.59
CA VAL A 65 17.74 10.26 -1.66
C VAL A 65 18.61 10.24 -2.93
N LYS A 66 19.42 11.30 -3.13
CA LYS A 66 20.35 11.42 -4.26
C LYS A 66 21.65 10.62 -4.07
N GLU A 67 21.96 10.22 -2.83
CA GLU A 67 23.21 9.55 -2.48
C GLU A 67 23.13 8.03 -2.69
N GLU A 68 24.27 7.40 -2.90
CA GLU A 68 24.38 5.95 -3.09
C GLU A 68 24.05 5.21 -1.79
N GLU A 69 24.45 5.75 -0.66
CA GLU A 69 24.23 5.21 0.67
C GLU A 69 22.73 5.06 0.98
N TYR A 70 21.92 6.02 0.53
CA TYR A 70 20.45 5.90 0.61
C TYR A 70 19.95 4.70 -0.20
N ARG A 71 20.41 4.56 -1.46
CA ARG A 71 20.00 3.44 -2.34
C ARG A 71 20.43 2.09 -1.79
N ASN A 72 21.57 2.02 -1.10
CA ASN A 72 22.06 0.81 -0.43
C ASN A 72 21.15 0.38 0.74
N CYS A 73 20.41 1.32 1.33
CA CYS A 73 19.43 1.06 2.38
C CYS A 73 18.03 0.78 1.86
N LEU A 74 17.77 0.89 0.55
CA LEU A 74 16.46 0.79 -0.07
C LEU A 74 16.19 -0.59 -0.66
N GLY A 75 15.00 -1.13 -0.41
CA GLY A 75 14.36 -2.20 -1.17
C GLY A 75 13.10 -1.66 -1.84
N TYR A 76 12.92 -1.94 -3.13
CA TYR A 76 11.76 -1.45 -3.88
C TYR A 76 11.13 -2.55 -4.71
N LEU A 77 9.81 -2.67 -4.60
CA LEU A 77 8.96 -3.45 -5.48
C LEU A 77 7.98 -2.50 -6.18
N PRO A 78 8.17 -2.16 -7.45
CA PRO A 78 7.22 -1.35 -8.22
C PRO A 78 5.95 -2.15 -8.57
N GLN A 79 4.87 -1.45 -8.86
CA GLN A 79 3.59 -2.03 -9.29
C GLN A 79 3.77 -2.94 -10.52
N GLU A 80 4.51 -2.47 -11.52
CA GLU A 80 4.91 -3.27 -12.68
C GLU A 80 6.39 -3.65 -12.53
N PHE A 81 6.62 -4.90 -12.17
CA PHE A 81 7.98 -5.40 -12.05
C PHE A 81 8.37 -6.20 -13.29
N GLY A 82 9.35 -5.66 -14.04
CA GLY A 82 9.87 -6.27 -15.26
C GLY A 82 10.73 -7.50 -14.95
N TYR A 83 10.16 -8.67 -15.14
CA TYR A 83 10.89 -9.94 -15.04
C TYR A 83 11.54 -10.31 -16.37
N TYR A 84 12.65 -11.06 -16.27
CA TYR A 84 13.25 -11.77 -17.42
C TYR A 84 12.60 -13.15 -17.55
N PRO A 85 11.62 -13.37 -18.44
CA PRO A 85 10.81 -14.60 -18.48
C PRO A 85 11.64 -15.88 -18.66
N ASN A 86 12.76 -15.78 -19.37
CA ASN A 86 13.65 -16.90 -19.67
C ASN A 86 14.64 -17.24 -18.53
N PHE A 87 14.78 -16.36 -17.53
CA PHE A 87 15.60 -16.64 -16.36
C PHE A 87 14.87 -17.62 -15.45
N THR A 88 15.64 -18.46 -14.75
CA THR A 88 15.13 -19.14 -13.57
C THR A 88 15.01 -18.14 -12.41
N ALA A 89 14.20 -18.46 -11.39
CA ALA A 89 14.13 -17.62 -10.19
C ALA A 89 15.52 -17.44 -9.56
N TRP A 90 16.33 -18.49 -9.56
CA TRP A 90 17.71 -18.45 -9.06
C TRP A 90 18.59 -17.50 -9.86
N ASP A 91 18.59 -17.62 -11.20
CA ASP A 91 19.42 -16.77 -12.08
C ASP A 91 19.02 -15.31 -11.96
N PHE A 92 17.71 -15.04 -11.90
CA PHE A 92 17.20 -13.71 -11.67
C PHE A 92 17.69 -13.11 -10.34
N MET A 93 17.57 -13.85 -9.25
CA MET A 93 18.02 -13.40 -7.95
C MET A 93 19.56 -13.19 -7.91
N MET A 94 20.32 -14.07 -8.55
CA MET A 94 21.78 -13.92 -8.67
C MET A 94 22.15 -12.68 -9.50
N TYR A 95 21.42 -12.41 -10.58
CA TYR A 95 21.60 -11.22 -11.40
C TYR A 95 21.31 -9.95 -10.59
N MET A 96 20.19 -9.91 -9.88
CA MET A 96 19.84 -8.78 -9.02
C MET A 96 20.85 -8.57 -7.87
N ALA A 97 21.37 -9.65 -7.30
CA ALA A 97 22.41 -9.58 -6.29
C ALA A 97 23.72 -8.97 -6.84
N ALA A 98 24.09 -9.33 -8.07
CA ALA A 98 25.27 -8.76 -8.74
C ALA A 98 25.09 -7.26 -9.01
N LEU A 99 23.91 -6.81 -9.47
CA LEU A 99 23.59 -5.39 -9.66
C LEU A 99 23.66 -4.59 -8.36
N LYS A 100 23.37 -5.23 -7.21
CA LYS A 100 23.48 -4.63 -5.87
C LYS A 100 24.87 -4.77 -5.26
N GLY A 101 25.88 -5.24 -6.01
CA GLY A 101 27.26 -5.41 -5.52
C GLY A 101 27.42 -6.49 -4.44
N ILE A 102 26.48 -7.41 -4.30
CA ILE A 102 26.54 -8.48 -3.28
C ILE A 102 27.48 -9.58 -3.77
N PRO A 103 28.56 -9.91 -3.04
CA PRO A 103 29.48 -10.97 -3.42
C PRO A 103 28.79 -12.32 -3.60
N ARG A 104 29.18 -13.08 -4.64
CA ARG A 104 28.50 -14.31 -5.08
C ARG A 104 28.30 -15.36 -3.97
N ASN A 105 29.28 -15.52 -3.10
CA ASN A 105 29.19 -16.44 -1.96
C ASN A 105 28.11 -16.02 -0.95
N ARG A 106 28.04 -14.72 -0.62
CA ARG A 106 26.99 -14.16 0.27
C ARG A 106 25.62 -14.19 -0.40
N ALA A 107 25.57 -13.87 -1.71
CA ALA A 107 24.34 -13.89 -2.49
C ALA A 107 23.66 -15.26 -2.46
N ARG A 108 24.41 -16.36 -2.66
CA ARG A 108 23.85 -17.72 -2.63
C ARG A 108 23.11 -18.02 -1.34
N VAL A 109 23.76 -17.83 -0.21
CA VAL A 109 23.17 -18.10 1.11
C VAL A 109 21.95 -17.21 1.37
N ARG A 110 22.05 -15.94 0.96
CA ARG A 110 20.96 -14.98 1.12
C ARG A 110 19.75 -15.34 0.27
N ILE A 111 19.96 -15.72 -0.98
CA ILE A 111 18.91 -16.10 -1.93
C ILE A 111 18.16 -17.33 -1.46
N GLU A 112 18.86 -18.37 -1.00
CA GLU A 112 18.23 -19.59 -0.46
C GLU A 112 17.27 -19.22 0.68
N LYS A 113 17.72 -18.43 1.66
CA LYS A 113 16.90 -17.98 2.78
C LYS A 113 15.69 -17.14 2.33
N LEU A 114 15.89 -16.25 1.37
CA LEU A 114 14.81 -15.39 0.87
C LEU A 114 13.77 -16.17 0.08
N LEU A 115 14.19 -17.09 -0.82
CA LEU A 115 13.26 -17.94 -1.57
C LEU A 115 12.46 -18.86 -0.64
N GLU A 116 13.07 -19.35 0.44
CA GLU A 116 12.35 -20.11 1.47
C GLU A 116 11.36 -19.22 2.22
N ALA A 117 11.77 -18.02 2.64
CA ALA A 117 10.92 -17.08 3.38
C ALA A 117 9.67 -16.63 2.59
N VAL A 118 9.80 -16.51 1.26
CA VAL A 118 8.66 -16.17 0.38
C VAL A 118 7.95 -17.41 -0.20
N ASN A 119 8.17 -18.62 0.35
CA ASN A 119 7.56 -19.87 -0.11
C ASN A 119 7.80 -20.20 -1.61
N LEU A 120 9.00 -19.94 -2.10
CA LEU A 120 9.45 -20.33 -3.44
C LEU A 120 10.50 -21.45 -3.43
N LYS A 121 10.75 -22.06 -2.26
CA LYS A 121 11.62 -23.25 -2.12
C LYS A 121 11.11 -24.39 -3.02
N GLY A 122 12.01 -25.00 -3.78
CA GLY A 122 11.69 -26.04 -4.78
C GLY A 122 11.26 -25.49 -6.14
N SER A 123 11.21 -24.15 -6.32
CA SER A 123 10.93 -23.49 -7.58
C SER A 123 12.12 -22.70 -8.14
N GLU A 124 13.28 -22.80 -7.51
CA GLU A 124 14.47 -22.01 -7.81
C GLU A 124 14.93 -22.17 -9.27
N LYS A 125 14.84 -23.39 -9.78
CA LYS A 125 15.27 -23.76 -11.14
C LYS A 125 14.17 -23.63 -12.19
N LYS A 126 12.94 -23.26 -11.81
CA LYS A 126 11.85 -23.02 -12.76
C LYS A 126 12.02 -21.66 -13.43
N LYS A 127 11.71 -21.59 -14.72
CA LYS A 127 11.69 -20.31 -15.45
C LYS A 127 10.58 -19.41 -14.92
N ILE A 128 10.82 -18.10 -14.86
CA ILE A 128 9.84 -17.11 -14.41
C ILE A 128 8.63 -17.07 -15.36
N ALA A 129 8.79 -17.43 -16.62
CA ALA A 129 7.69 -17.53 -17.58
C ALA A 129 6.54 -18.42 -17.11
N VAL A 130 6.83 -19.48 -16.32
CA VAL A 130 5.81 -20.44 -15.83
C VAL A 130 5.30 -20.10 -14.43
N PHE A 131 5.74 -18.98 -13.85
CA PHE A 131 5.27 -18.55 -12.52
C PHE A 131 3.87 -17.96 -12.60
N SER A 132 3.03 -18.27 -11.61
CA SER A 132 1.77 -17.57 -11.39
C SER A 132 2.03 -16.10 -11.01
N GLY A 133 1.00 -15.25 -11.09
CA GLY A 133 1.09 -13.86 -10.64
C GLY A 133 1.62 -13.75 -9.21
N GLY A 134 1.06 -14.54 -8.28
CA GLY A 134 1.51 -14.59 -6.89
C GLY A 134 2.94 -15.11 -6.71
N MET A 135 3.41 -16.06 -7.54
CA MET A 135 4.81 -16.49 -7.50
C MET A 135 5.75 -15.38 -7.97
N LYS A 136 5.38 -14.64 -9.02
CA LYS A 136 6.14 -13.48 -9.50
C LYS A 136 6.21 -12.40 -8.43
N GLN A 137 5.09 -12.07 -7.80
CA GLN A 137 5.04 -11.09 -6.73
C GLN A 137 5.95 -11.44 -5.55
N ARG A 138 5.92 -12.71 -5.10
CA ARG A 138 6.81 -13.21 -4.05
C ARG A 138 8.29 -13.16 -4.44
N LEU A 139 8.61 -13.44 -5.69
CA LEU A 139 9.98 -13.29 -6.21
C LEU A 139 10.43 -11.81 -6.19
N GLY A 140 9.55 -10.89 -6.58
CA GLY A 140 9.78 -9.44 -6.51
C GLY A 140 10.04 -8.95 -5.08
N ILE A 141 9.32 -9.49 -4.08
CA ILE A 141 9.56 -9.18 -2.67
C ILE A 141 10.93 -9.72 -2.23
N ALA A 142 11.26 -10.97 -2.61
CA ALA A 142 12.56 -11.55 -2.30
C ALA A 142 13.71 -10.71 -2.86
N GLN A 143 13.57 -10.20 -4.10
CA GLN A 143 14.57 -9.31 -4.71
C GLN A 143 14.67 -7.97 -3.97
N ALA A 144 13.53 -7.38 -3.54
CA ALA A 144 13.56 -6.14 -2.78
C ALA A 144 14.30 -6.28 -1.43
N LEU A 145 14.29 -7.49 -0.85
CA LEU A 145 14.94 -7.81 0.43
C LEU A 145 16.41 -8.23 0.31
N LEU A 146 16.98 -8.32 -0.90
CA LEU A 146 18.33 -8.87 -1.14
C LEU A 146 19.43 -8.19 -0.32
N ASN A 147 19.45 -6.85 -0.29
CA ASN A 147 20.46 -6.05 0.42
C ASN A 147 20.16 -5.78 1.89
N ASN A 148 19.15 -6.49 2.47
CA ASN A 148 18.66 -6.26 3.83
C ASN A 148 18.31 -4.78 4.07
N PRO A 149 17.35 -4.23 3.33
CA PRO A 149 17.08 -2.80 3.33
C PRO A 149 16.57 -2.32 4.69
N LYS A 150 16.88 -1.07 5.03
CA LYS A 150 16.30 -0.34 6.16
C LYS A 150 14.95 0.27 5.79
N LEU A 151 14.77 0.65 4.54
CA LEU A 151 13.55 1.18 3.95
C LEU A 151 13.07 0.21 2.86
N LEU A 152 11.86 -0.33 3.04
CA LEU A 152 11.21 -1.20 2.06
C LEU A 152 9.96 -0.50 1.52
N VAL A 153 9.92 -0.28 0.21
CA VAL A 153 8.79 0.34 -0.49
C VAL A 153 8.14 -0.68 -1.41
N LEU A 154 6.85 -0.88 -1.24
CA LEU A 154 6.05 -1.87 -1.97
C LEU A 154 4.85 -1.18 -2.61
N ASP A 155 4.82 -1.13 -3.94
CA ASP A 155 3.73 -0.51 -4.70
C ASP A 155 2.79 -1.61 -5.20
N GLU A 156 1.55 -1.66 -4.67
CA GLU A 156 0.51 -2.66 -4.94
C GLU A 156 0.97 -4.13 -4.75
N PRO A 157 1.59 -4.49 -3.62
CA PRO A 157 2.24 -5.79 -3.45
C PRO A 157 1.28 -6.97 -3.34
N THR A 158 0.00 -6.75 -3.11
CA THR A 158 -1.04 -7.78 -2.93
C THR A 158 -1.90 -7.99 -4.16
N ALA A 159 -1.69 -7.19 -5.21
CA ALA A 159 -2.43 -7.32 -6.47
C ALA A 159 -2.23 -8.72 -7.08
N GLY A 160 -3.35 -9.40 -7.39
CA GLY A 160 -3.33 -10.73 -7.99
C GLY A 160 -2.96 -11.89 -7.05
N LEU A 161 -2.85 -11.66 -5.74
CA LEU A 161 -2.73 -12.72 -4.75
C LEU A 161 -4.10 -13.30 -4.39
N ASP A 162 -4.18 -14.63 -4.23
CA ASP A 162 -5.36 -15.24 -3.65
C ASP A 162 -5.48 -14.94 -2.13
N PRO A 163 -6.67 -15.12 -1.52
CA PRO A 163 -6.88 -14.78 -0.11
C PRO A 163 -5.90 -15.47 0.85
N LYS A 164 -5.52 -16.73 0.60
CA LYS A 164 -4.59 -17.47 1.44
C LYS A 164 -3.16 -16.92 1.32
N GLU A 165 -2.75 -16.52 0.13
CA GLU A 165 -1.46 -15.89 -0.11
C GLU A 165 -1.38 -14.48 0.49
N ARG A 166 -2.49 -13.71 0.46
CA ARG A 166 -2.57 -12.40 1.14
C ARG A 166 -2.33 -12.52 2.64
N VAL A 167 -2.94 -13.50 3.31
CA VAL A 167 -2.71 -13.71 4.76
C VAL A 167 -1.24 -13.97 5.05
N LYS A 168 -0.58 -14.83 4.25
CA LYS A 168 0.86 -15.10 4.41
C LYS A 168 1.70 -13.86 4.18
N PHE A 169 1.35 -13.09 3.15
CA PHE A 169 2.01 -11.83 2.83
C PHE A 169 1.89 -10.83 3.99
N ARG A 170 0.67 -10.61 4.49
CA ARG A 170 0.41 -9.72 5.63
C ARG A 170 1.27 -10.08 6.84
N ASN A 171 1.29 -11.36 7.23
CA ASN A 171 2.11 -11.84 8.34
C ASN A 171 3.62 -11.62 8.12
N MET A 172 4.10 -11.74 6.88
CA MET A 172 5.49 -11.47 6.53
C MET A 172 5.82 -9.99 6.67
N ILE A 173 4.98 -9.10 6.13
CA ILE A 173 5.20 -7.65 6.17
C ILE A 173 5.17 -7.12 7.61
N SER A 174 4.21 -7.54 8.42
CA SER A 174 4.13 -7.16 9.84
C SER A 174 5.42 -7.49 10.61
N ARG A 175 6.03 -8.66 10.36
CA ARG A 175 7.33 -9.01 10.96
C ARG A 175 8.48 -8.14 10.45
N LEU A 176 8.43 -7.73 9.18
CA LEU A 176 9.46 -6.88 8.58
C LEU A 176 9.43 -5.46 9.14
N GLY A 177 8.27 -4.94 9.55
CA GLY A 177 8.11 -3.61 10.14
C GLY A 177 8.79 -3.44 11.50
N GLN A 178 9.10 -4.51 12.22
CA GLN A 178 9.68 -4.43 13.56
C GLN A 178 11.06 -3.74 13.61
N ASP A 179 11.88 -3.90 12.57
CA ASP A 179 13.26 -3.43 12.52
C ASP A 179 13.57 -2.50 11.33
N ARG A 180 12.56 -2.17 10.51
CA ARG A 180 12.70 -1.34 9.32
C ARG A 180 11.46 -0.51 9.04
N ILE A 181 11.59 0.50 8.19
CA ILE A 181 10.47 1.27 7.68
C ILE A 181 9.92 0.52 6.47
N VAL A 182 8.64 0.15 6.51
CA VAL A 182 7.93 -0.46 5.38
C VAL A 182 6.84 0.50 4.94
N ILE A 183 6.84 0.91 3.68
CA ILE A 183 5.77 1.70 3.08
C ILE A 183 5.11 0.85 2.02
N LEU A 184 3.81 0.65 2.12
CA LEU A 184 3.06 -0.07 1.11
C LEU A 184 1.89 0.78 0.62
N SER A 185 1.70 0.83 -0.69
CA SER A 185 0.47 1.30 -1.30
C SER A 185 -0.41 0.13 -1.67
N THR A 186 -1.70 0.27 -1.50
CA THR A 186 -2.68 -0.67 -2.05
C THR A 186 -4.05 0.01 -2.16
N HIS A 187 -4.86 -0.46 -3.11
CA HIS A 187 -6.27 -0.11 -3.20
C HIS A 187 -7.16 -1.07 -2.38
N ILE A 188 -6.57 -2.10 -1.78
CA ILE A 188 -7.27 -3.08 -0.95
C ILE A 188 -7.20 -2.62 0.50
N VAL A 189 -8.23 -1.91 0.92
CA VAL A 189 -8.36 -1.28 2.24
C VAL A 189 -8.09 -2.26 3.37
N SER A 190 -8.65 -3.48 3.28
CA SER A 190 -8.49 -4.52 4.30
C SER A 190 -7.05 -4.98 4.50
N ASP A 191 -6.16 -4.87 3.50
CA ASP A 191 -4.76 -5.23 3.70
C ASP A 191 -4.06 -4.21 4.60
N ILE A 192 -4.34 -2.91 4.43
CA ILE A 192 -3.81 -1.85 5.29
C ILE A 192 -4.33 -2.00 6.71
N GLU A 193 -5.63 -2.19 6.87
CA GLU A 193 -6.28 -2.31 8.17
C GLU A 193 -5.66 -3.37 9.09
N TYR A 194 -5.18 -4.48 8.48
CA TYR A 194 -4.58 -5.58 9.23
C TYR A 194 -3.09 -5.46 9.51
N ILE A 195 -2.33 -4.68 8.73
CA ILE A 195 -0.85 -4.72 8.82
C ILE A 195 -0.21 -3.38 9.09
N ALA A 196 -0.89 -2.25 8.85
CA ALA A 196 -0.30 -0.95 9.05
C ALA A 196 -0.30 -0.54 10.52
N ASP A 197 0.85 -0.10 11.01
CA ASP A 197 0.97 0.56 12.31
C ASP A 197 0.44 2.00 12.21
N GLU A 198 0.70 2.66 11.07
CA GLU A 198 0.16 3.98 10.75
C GLU A 198 -0.38 4.01 9.30
N ILE A 199 -1.44 4.77 9.09
CA ILE A 199 -2.11 4.95 7.81
C ILE A 199 -1.88 6.39 7.34
N LEU A 200 -1.52 6.54 6.07
CA LEU A 200 -1.34 7.81 5.38
C LEU A 200 -2.48 7.94 4.36
N LEU A 201 -3.46 8.78 4.64
CA LEU A 201 -4.56 9.04 3.71
C LEU A 201 -4.16 10.16 2.76
N MET A 202 -4.04 9.83 1.47
CA MET A 202 -3.60 10.77 0.44
C MET A 202 -4.72 11.11 -0.53
N LYS A 203 -4.97 12.42 -0.72
CA LYS A 203 -5.94 12.95 -1.68
C LYS A 203 -5.34 14.13 -2.44
N GLU A 204 -5.52 14.16 -3.76
CA GLU A 204 -5.12 15.29 -4.63
C GLU A 204 -3.68 15.77 -4.38
N GLY A 205 -2.75 14.84 -4.24
CA GLY A 205 -1.34 15.14 -4.03
C GLY A 205 -0.93 15.48 -2.59
N SER A 206 -1.87 15.56 -1.65
CA SER A 206 -1.62 15.95 -0.26
C SER A 206 -1.94 14.83 0.71
N ILE A 207 -1.26 14.79 1.85
CA ILE A 207 -1.61 13.90 2.96
C ILE A 207 -2.68 14.58 3.79
N LEU A 208 -3.91 14.03 3.78
CA LEU A 208 -5.03 14.53 4.56
C LEU A 208 -4.91 14.18 6.04
N GLN A 209 -4.53 12.94 6.31
CA GLN A 209 -4.41 12.41 7.66
C GLN A 209 -3.25 11.42 7.75
N LYS A 210 -2.63 11.34 8.93
CA LYS A 210 -1.65 10.34 9.31
C LYS A 210 -1.95 9.91 10.74
N GLY A 211 -2.00 8.62 11.00
CA GLY A 211 -2.21 8.09 12.36
C GLY A 211 -2.43 6.58 12.37
N SER A 212 -2.64 6.04 13.57
CA SER A 212 -3.11 4.69 13.79
C SER A 212 -4.53 4.50 13.22
N LEU A 213 -4.98 3.26 13.08
CA LEU A 213 -6.34 2.97 12.60
C LEU A 213 -7.40 3.71 13.44
N GLN A 214 -7.25 3.74 14.77
CA GLN A 214 -8.18 4.44 15.65
C GLN A 214 -8.24 5.94 15.38
N GLU A 215 -7.08 6.61 15.27
CA GLU A 215 -6.99 8.05 15.02
C GLU A 215 -7.57 8.41 13.64
N ILE A 216 -7.32 7.57 12.64
CA ILE A 216 -7.83 7.77 11.27
C ILE A 216 -9.36 7.65 11.22
N LEU A 217 -9.97 6.77 12.03
CA LEU A 217 -11.42 6.54 12.05
C LEU A 217 -12.20 7.55 12.90
N GLU A 218 -11.54 8.31 13.80
CA GLU A 218 -12.21 9.31 14.66
C GLU A 218 -13.22 10.23 13.93
N PRO A 219 -12.92 10.78 12.73
CA PRO A 219 -13.83 11.69 12.03
C PRO A 219 -15.19 11.10 11.66
N ILE A 220 -15.26 9.76 11.51
CA ILE A 220 -16.49 9.06 11.12
C ILE A 220 -17.08 8.18 12.24
N GLN A 221 -16.49 8.21 13.44
CA GLN A 221 -17.07 7.48 14.57
C GLN A 221 -18.46 7.99 14.92
N GLY A 222 -19.41 7.06 15.09
CA GLY A 222 -20.82 7.38 15.33
C GLY A 222 -21.60 7.89 14.11
N LYS A 223 -20.96 7.94 12.93
CA LYS A 223 -21.55 8.39 11.65
C LYS A 223 -21.79 7.25 10.66
N VAL A 224 -21.52 6.00 11.03
CA VAL A 224 -21.77 4.82 10.21
C VAL A 224 -23.05 4.16 10.65
N TRP A 225 -23.93 3.92 9.69
CA TRP A 225 -25.28 3.44 9.94
C TRP A 225 -25.59 2.22 9.08
N GLU A 226 -26.27 1.25 9.67
CA GLU A 226 -26.92 0.19 8.92
C GLU A 226 -28.44 0.37 9.03
N CYS A 227 -29.13 0.36 7.90
CA CYS A 227 -30.58 0.53 7.84
C CYS A 227 -31.22 -0.38 6.81
N LYS A 228 -32.43 -0.83 7.11
CA LYS A 228 -33.32 -1.47 6.15
C LYS A 228 -34.08 -0.41 5.36
N VAL A 229 -34.07 -0.51 4.05
CA VAL A 229 -34.59 0.54 3.17
C VAL A 229 -35.81 0.03 2.40
N ASN A 230 -36.83 0.85 2.40
CA ASN A 230 -37.98 0.64 1.48
C ASN A 230 -37.54 1.08 0.06
N PRO A 231 -37.81 0.32 -1.00
CA PRO A 231 -37.49 0.66 -2.38
C PRO A 231 -37.86 2.10 -2.80
N ALA A 232 -38.97 2.64 -2.22
CA ALA A 232 -39.39 4.01 -2.51
C ALA A 232 -38.46 5.10 -1.96
N ARG A 233 -37.58 4.80 -0.97
CA ARG A 233 -36.62 5.75 -0.36
C ARG A 233 -35.18 5.49 -0.73
N GLU A 234 -34.91 4.38 -1.42
CA GLU A 234 -33.57 3.97 -1.79
C GLU A 234 -32.84 5.09 -2.56
N SER A 235 -33.42 5.61 -3.62
CA SER A 235 -32.84 6.68 -4.45
C SER A 235 -32.47 7.93 -3.62
N GLN A 236 -33.29 8.30 -2.66
CA GLN A 236 -33.05 9.46 -1.81
C GLN A 236 -31.86 9.26 -0.88
N ILE A 237 -31.69 8.04 -0.33
CA ILE A 237 -30.56 7.72 0.55
C ILE A 237 -29.25 7.65 -0.26
N LEU A 238 -29.30 7.05 -1.47
CA LEU A 238 -28.15 6.98 -2.37
C LEU A 238 -27.61 8.37 -2.76
N GLU A 239 -28.48 9.37 -2.88
CA GLU A 239 -28.08 10.76 -3.17
C GLU A 239 -27.47 11.48 -1.96
N GLN A 240 -28.03 11.26 -0.76
CA GLN A 240 -27.68 12.02 0.44
C GLN A 240 -26.47 11.45 1.20
N TYR A 241 -26.30 10.13 1.20
CA TYR A 241 -25.31 9.43 2.01
C TYR A 241 -24.20 8.82 1.16
N ALA A 242 -23.01 8.64 1.73
CA ALA A 242 -21.98 7.80 1.14
C ALA A 242 -22.37 6.32 1.40
N VAL A 243 -22.83 5.63 0.38
CA VAL A 243 -23.21 4.21 0.49
C VAL A 243 -21.97 3.35 0.36
N VAL A 244 -21.69 2.57 1.39
CA VAL A 244 -20.53 1.68 1.49
C VAL A 244 -20.87 0.30 0.97
N ASN A 245 -22.04 -0.21 1.37
CA ASN A 245 -22.49 -1.53 0.95
C ASN A 245 -24.01 -1.56 0.83
N MET A 246 -24.47 -2.37 -0.11
CA MET A 246 -25.89 -2.68 -0.31
C MET A 246 -26.04 -4.20 -0.38
N ARG A 247 -26.91 -4.73 0.45
CA ARG A 247 -27.28 -6.14 0.45
C ARG A 247 -28.78 -6.28 0.31
N GLU A 248 -29.23 -7.12 -0.61
CA GLU A 248 -30.64 -7.50 -0.76
C GLU A 248 -30.81 -8.94 -0.26
N ASP A 249 -31.82 -9.18 0.55
CA ASP A 249 -32.22 -10.50 1.00
C ASP A 249 -33.76 -10.62 1.00
N THR A 250 -34.30 -11.75 1.51
CA THR A 250 -35.73 -12.01 1.58
C THR A 250 -36.51 -11.02 2.43
N GLU A 251 -35.83 -10.25 3.27
CA GLU A 251 -36.45 -9.26 4.15
C GLU A 251 -36.44 -7.85 3.56
N GLY A 252 -35.63 -7.59 2.53
CA GLY A 252 -35.51 -6.30 1.84
C GLY A 252 -34.09 -5.86 1.55
N VAL A 253 -33.93 -4.57 1.25
CA VAL A 253 -32.64 -3.95 0.97
C VAL A 253 -32.04 -3.38 2.26
N PHE A 254 -30.81 -3.76 2.55
CA PHE A 254 -30.01 -3.24 3.67
C PHE A 254 -28.89 -2.40 3.12
N LEU A 255 -28.75 -1.19 3.64
CA LEU A 255 -27.67 -0.27 3.28
C LEU A 255 -26.75 -0.05 4.48
N ARG A 256 -25.44 -0.03 4.20
CA ARG A 256 -24.42 0.53 5.08
C ARG A 256 -24.02 1.88 4.51
N VAL A 257 -24.17 2.93 5.31
CA VAL A 257 -23.97 4.31 4.84
C VAL A 257 -23.17 5.12 5.85
N VAL A 258 -22.46 6.15 5.36
CA VAL A 258 -21.77 7.12 6.21
C VAL A 258 -22.44 8.49 6.05
N GLY A 259 -22.80 9.11 7.16
CA GLY A 259 -23.43 10.43 7.20
C GLY A 259 -23.59 10.98 8.60
N GLU A 260 -23.65 12.30 8.72
CA GLU A 260 -23.76 13.03 9.99
C GLU A 260 -25.04 12.71 10.75
N GLN A 261 -26.11 12.34 10.06
CA GLN A 261 -27.41 12.06 10.64
C GLN A 261 -27.83 10.62 10.31
N SER A 262 -28.70 10.06 11.16
CA SER A 262 -29.32 8.77 10.90
C SER A 262 -30.17 8.80 9.63
N PRO A 263 -30.02 7.85 8.69
CA PRO A 263 -30.79 7.81 7.44
C PRO A 263 -32.27 7.45 7.65
N SER A 264 -32.62 6.80 8.77
CA SER A 264 -33.98 6.44 9.12
C SER A 264 -34.15 6.23 10.62
N ALA A 265 -35.39 6.19 11.12
CA ALA A 265 -35.66 5.94 12.54
C ALA A 265 -35.21 4.54 13.01
N ASP A 266 -35.14 3.58 12.11
CA ASP A 266 -34.78 2.19 12.38
C ASP A 266 -33.29 1.91 12.10
N ALA A 267 -32.51 2.93 11.73
CA ALA A 267 -31.08 2.77 11.46
C ALA A 267 -30.31 2.55 12.77
N VAL A 268 -29.37 1.62 12.71
CA VAL A 268 -28.49 1.27 13.81
C VAL A 268 -27.09 1.82 13.53
N SER A 269 -26.54 2.55 14.53
CA SER A 269 -25.13 2.96 14.44
C SER A 269 -24.24 1.74 14.64
N VAL A 270 -23.25 1.58 13.76
CA VAL A 270 -22.30 0.47 13.77
C VAL A 270 -20.87 0.98 13.83
N GLU A 271 -19.93 0.10 14.20
CA GLU A 271 -18.52 0.43 14.27
C GLU A 271 -17.98 0.81 12.87
N ALA A 272 -17.21 1.90 12.83
CA ALA A 272 -16.62 2.40 11.60
C ALA A 272 -15.43 1.52 11.17
N THR A 273 -15.30 1.28 9.88
CA THR A 273 -14.19 0.58 9.24
C THR A 273 -13.39 1.53 8.35
N LEU A 274 -12.19 1.11 7.96
CA LEU A 274 -11.37 1.88 7.03
C LEU A 274 -12.01 2.01 5.63
N GLU A 275 -12.86 1.04 5.24
CA GLU A 275 -13.62 1.10 4.00
C GLU A 275 -14.71 2.20 4.03
N ASP A 276 -15.39 2.36 5.18
CA ASP A 276 -16.34 3.45 5.41
C ASP A 276 -15.66 4.82 5.26
N LEU A 277 -14.49 4.98 5.87
CA LEU A 277 -13.70 6.20 5.78
C LEU A 277 -13.25 6.48 4.34
N TYR A 278 -12.77 5.45 3.66
CA TYR A 278 -12.33 5.58 2.27
C TYR A 278 -13.46 6.11 1.40
N LEU A 279 -14.64 5.51 1.47
CA LEU A 279 -15.79 5.94 0.69
C LEU A 279 -16.35 7.31 1.13
N TYR A 280 -16.22 7.66 2.40
CA TYR A 280 -16.57 8.98 2.89
C TYR A 280 -15.74 10.09 2.24
N TYR A 281 -14.41 9.90 2.14
CA TYR A 281 -13.51 10.90 1.55
C TYR A 281 -13.49 10.90 0.02
N PHE A 282 -13.77 9.76 -0.61
CA PHE A 282 -13.65 9.57 -2.06
C PHE A 282 -15.01 9.33 -2.75
N LYS A 283 -16.14 9.72 -2.11
CA LYS A 283 -17.46 9.68 -2.70
C LYS A 283 -17.47 10.47 -4.03
N GLY A 284 -17.80 9.79 -5.14
CA GLY A 284 -17.87 10.39 -6.46
C GLY A 284 -16.61 10.33 -7.33
N GLU A 285 -15.48 9.81 -6.83
CA GLU A 285 -14.25 9.65 -7.62
C GLU A 285 -14.12 8.27 -8.31
N GLY A 286 -15.12 7.40 -8.18
CA GLY A 286 -15.10 6.00 -8.66
C GLY A 286 -16.09 5.67 -9.77
N GLY A 287 -16.43 6.61 -10.64
CA GLY A 287 -17.38 6.43 -11.74
C GLY A 287 -16.75 6.77 -13.11
N GLU A 288 -15.94 5.89 -13.66
CA GLU A 288 -15.72 5.66 -15.09
C GLU A 288 -15.49 4.17 -15.34
#